data_bfea3dd768346ea4addeedf7240dfae9
#
_entry.id   bfea3dd768346ea4addeedf7240dfae9
#
_cell.length_a   1.000
_cell.length_b   1.000
_cell.length_c   1.000
_cell.angle_alpha   90.00
_cell.angle_beta   90.00
_cell.angle_gamma   90.00
#
_symmetry.space_group_name_H-M   'P 1'
#
loop_
_entity.id
_entity.type
_entity.pdbx_description
1 polymer ?
#
loop_
_entity_poly.entity_id
_entity_poly.type
_entity_poly.pdbx_seq_one_letter_code
_entity_poly.pdbx_strand_id
1 'polypeptide(L)'
;SFEESLTPEPVRLGLRLFGYAALLIIGGMLFTEFSIAQGIIGAARAREVLLASGVVLTLAPLLQTLIFLDDSRDFGVFPSLFHILEAFDTTAGSMHFVRFFAAAVLLTGVIRAGQTTSKTLVSPPMLVATGTYLVSLAYTGHSRSMKWPVLGVPADVVHTAATAVWLGGLIVFVFFVLPTLQPSQSIEAFRRFGTAATYAVAAMVVS
;
A
#
# COMPACT_ATOMS: atom_id res chain seq x y z
N SER A 1 16.55 22.75 23.71
CA SER A 1 15.98 23.26 22.46
C SER A 1 15.44 22.06 21.71
N PHE A 2 14.14 22.00 21.49
CA PHE A 2 13.54 21.09 20.52
C PHE A 2 14.08 21.55 19.16
N GLU A 3 14.95 20.75 18.54
CA GLU A 3 15.32 20.94 17.15
C GLU A 3 14.05 20.80 16.31
N GLU A 4 13.57 21.91 15.78
CA GLU A 4 12.46 21.92 14.84
C GLU A 4 12.92 21.15 13.61
N SER A 5 12.22 20.08 13.29
CA SER A 5 12.48 19.32 12.06
C SER A 5 12.34 20.22 10.85
N LEU A 6 13.31 20.19 9.94
CA LEU A 6 13.36 21.05 8.76
C LEU A 6 12.16 20.82 7.82
N THR A 7 11.59 19.63 7.83
CA THR A 7 10.42 19.30 7.02
C THR A 7 9.11 19.61 7.77
N PRO A 8 8.26 20.49 7.24
CA PRO A 8 6.98 20.83 7.86
C PRO A 8 6.08 19.64 8.11
N GLU A 9 5.43 19.57 9.28
CA GLU A 9 4.52 18.48 9.66
C GLU A 9 3.43 18.19 8.62
N PRO A 10 2.79 19.20 7.95
CA PRO A 10 1.81 18.93 6.90
C PRO A 10 2.37 18.17 5.70
N VAL A 11 3.64 18.35 5.36
CA VAL A 11 4.28 17.61 4.26
C VAL A 11 4.44 16.13 4.63
N ARG A 12 4.88 15.84 5.84
CA ARG A 12 5.01 14.47 6.36
C ARG A 12 3.67 13.77 6.42
N LEU A 13 2.64 14.46 6.94
CA LEU A 13 1.28 13.95 7.00
C LEU A 13 0.73 13.68 5.60
N GLY A 14 0.89 14.62 4.68
CA GLY A 14 0.48 14.47 3.28
C GLY A 14 1.12 13.23 2.63
N LEU A 15 2.43 13.07 2.77
CA LEU A 15 3.15 11.94 2.20
C LEU A 15 2.67 10.58 2.76
N ARG A 16 2.36 10.51 4.06
CA ARG A 16 1.77 9.31 4.67
C ARG A 16 0.37 9.04 4.14
N LEU A 17 -0.49 10.06 4.07
CA LEU A 17 -1.87 9.93 3.58
C LEU A 17 -1.90 9.48 2.11
N PHE A 18 -1.08 10.05 1.24
CA PHE A 18 -0.97 9.62 -0.16
C PHE A 18 -0.46 8.18 -0.28
N GLY A 19 0.53 7.79 0.53
CA GLY A 19 1.02 6.42 0.59
C GLY A 19 -0.07 5.43 1.02
N TYR A 20 -0.82 5.73 2.08
CA TYR A 20 -1.95 4.89 2.52
C TYR A 20 -3.06 4.83 1.47
N ALA A 21 -3.44 5.96 0.87
CA ALA A 21 -4.46 5.98 -0.18
C ALA A 21 -4.06 5.11 -1.39
N ALA A 22 -2.81 5.21 -1.82
CA ALA A 22 -2.27 4.37 -2.89
C ALA A 22 -2.27 2.88 -2.53
N LEU A 23 -1.91 2.54 -1.29
CA LEU A 23 -1.96 1.16 -0.80
C LEU A 23 -3.39 0.61 -0.77
N LEU A 24 -4.36 1.40 -0.29
CA LEU A 24 -5.78 1.01 -0.27
C LEU A 24 -6.30 0.75 -1.69
N ILE A 25 -5.95 1.61 -2.65
CA ILE A 25 -6.36 1.43 -4.04
C ILE A 25 -5.74 0.17 -4.64
N ILE A 26 -4.44 -0.04 -4.47
CA ILE A 26 -3.76 -1.25 -4.98
C ILE A 26 -4.32 -2.50 -4.31
N GLY A 27 -4.42 -2.53 -2.99
CA GLY A 27 -4.98 -3.66 -2.25
C GLY A 27 -6.42 -3.96 -2.63
N GLY A 28 -7.26 -2.93 -2.75
CA GLY A 28 -8.65 -3.03 -3.20
C GLY A 28 -8.77 -3.56 -4.63
N MET A 29 -7.90 -3.09 -5.55
CA MET A 29 -7.86 -3.57 -6.95
C MET A 29 -7.43 -5.04 -7.03
N LEU A 30 -6.36 -5.42 -6.33
CA LEU A 30 -5.88 -6.81 -6.30
C LEU A 30 -6.95 -7.75 -5.72
N PHE A 31 -7.58 -7.33 -4.62
CA PHE A 31 -8.68 -8.09 -4.02
C PHE A 31 -9.86 -8.22 -4.97
N THR A 32 -10.28 -7.14 -5.61
CA THR A 32 -11.43 -7.12 -6.52
C THR A 32 -11.18 -7.97 -7.77
N GLU A 33 -9.98 -7.86 -8.36
CA GLU A 33 -9.56 -8.68 -9.49
C GLU A 33 -9.58 -10.17 -9.16
N PHE A 34 -9.13 -10.53 -7.95
CA PHE A 34 -9.06 -11.92 -7.52
C PHE A 34 -10.42 -12.51 -7.14
N SER A 35 -11.28 -11.72 -6.45
CA SER A 35 -12.44 -12.27 -5.75
C SER A 35 -13.80 -11.89 -6.34
N ILE A 36 -13.90 -10.78 -7.08
CA ILE A 36 -15.19 -10.21 -7.50
C ILE A 36 -15.33 -10.14 -9.01
N ALA A 37 -14.41 -9.49 -9.69
CA ALA A 37 -14.51 -9.20 -11.12
C ALA A 37 -13.14 -9.28 -11.80
N GLN A 38 -12.86 -10.43 -12.41
CA GLN A 38 -11.62 -10.64 -13.17
C GLN A 38 -11.56 -9.75 -14.41
N GLY A 39 -10.39 -9.22 -14.72
CA GLY A 39 -10.14 -8.37 -15.88
C GLY A 39 -10.36 -6.87 -15.63
N ILE A 40 -10.69 -6.46 -14.39
CA ILE A 40 -10.89 -5.04 -14.06
C ILE A 40 -9.60 -4.22 -14.22
N ILE A 41 -8.45 -4.82 -13.89
CA ILE A 41 -7.13 -4.19 -14.04
C ILE A 41 -6.80 -3.93 -15.51
N GLY A 42 -7.39 -4.70 -16.43
CA GLY A 42 -7.25 -4.50 -17.87
C GLY A 42 -7.98 -3.28 -18.42
N ALA A 43 -8.96 -2.74 -17.69
CA ALA A 43 -9.67 -1.53 -18.09
C ALA A 43 -8.73 -0.31 -18.04
N ALA A 44 -8.71 0.52 -19.08
CA ALA A 44 -7.76 1.64 -19.22
C ALA A 44 -7.75 2.56 -18.00
N ARG A 45 -8.93 2.98 -17.52
CA ARG A 45 -9.07 3.87 -16.35
C ARG A 45 -8.54 3.23 -15.05
N ALA A 46 -8.85 1.95 -14.83
CA ALA A 46 -8.37 1.22 -13.65
C ALA A 46 -6.85 1.10 -13.68
N ARG A 47 -6.29 0.83 -14.86
CA ARG A 47 -4.84 0.73 -15.07
C ARG A 47 -4.13 2.06 -14.84
N GLU A 48 -4.65 3.17 -15.31
CA GLU A 48 -4.09 4.51 -15.05
C GLU A 48 -4.02 4.81 -13.56
N VAL A 49 -5.10 4.55 -12.83
CA VAL A 49 -5.15 4.74 -11.37
C VAL A 49 -4.19 3.81 -10.65
N LEU A 50 -4.07 2.55 -11.09
CA LEU A 50 -3.09 1.61 -10.54
C LEU A 50 -1.65 2.04 -10.79
N LEU A 51 -1.33 2.51 -12.01
CA LEU A 51 0.00 3.01 -12.33
C LEU A 51 0.34 4.24 -11.47
N ALA A 52 -0.58 5.21 -11.37
CA ALA A 52 -0.40 6.38 -10.52
C ALA A 52 -0.19 5.98 -9.05
N SER A 53 -1.02 5.06 -8.53
CA SER A 53 -0.88 4.54 -7.17
C SER A 53 0.44 3.78 -6.97
N GLY A 54 0.87 3.00 -7.94
CA GLY A 54 2.16 2.30 -7.91
C GLY A 54 3.35 3.25 -7.90
N VAL A 55 3.30 4.33 -8.68
CA VAL A 55 4.31 5.40 -8.65
C VAL A 55 4.35 6.09 -7.30
N VAL A 56 3.19 6.49 -6.75
CA VAL A 56 3.11 7.10 -5.41
C VAL A 56 3.67 6.15 -4.36
N LEU A 57 3.28 4.87 -4.40
CA LEU A 57 3.73 3.87 -3.44
C LEU A 57 5.25 3.62 -3.51
N THR A 58 5.86 3.79 -4.69
CA THR A 58 7.31 3.65 -4.90
C THR A 58 8.06 4.90 -4.46
N LEU A 59 7.55 6.09 -4.76
CA LEU A 59 8.22 7.34 -4.43
C LEU A 59 8.08 7.73 -2.95
N ALA A 60 6.95 7.41 -2.32
CA ALA A 60 6.70 7.78 -0.92
C ALA A 60 7.78 7.28 0.06
N PRO A 61 8.24 6.01 0.03
CA PRO A 61 9.32 5.54 0.89
C PRO A 61 10.65 6.24 0.64
N LEU A 62 10.96 6.59 -0.61
CA LEU A 62 12.19 7.33 -0.95
C LEU A 62 12.14 8.73 -0.34
N LEU A 63 11.03 9.44 -0.51
CA LEU A 63 10.86 10.78 0.09
C LEU A 63 10.86 10.70 1.62
N GLN A 64 10.25 9.67 2.22
CA GLN A 64 10.31 9.44 3.65
C GLN A 64 11.75 9.16 4.13
N THR A 65 12.55 8.45 3.35
CA THR A 65 13.98 8.24 3.66
C THR A 65 14.75 9.56 3.62
N LEU A 66 14.52 10.40 2.61
CA LEU A 66 15.18 11.71 2.52
C LEU A 66 14.81 12.61 3.70
N ILE A 67 13.51 12.64 4.07
CA ILE A 67 13.04 13.38 5.25
C ILE A 67 13.68 12.84 6.55
N PHE A 68 13.75 11.52 6.68
CA PHE A 68 14.36 10.87 7.84
C PHE A 68 15.86 11.22 7.96
N LEU A 69 16.58 11.29 6.84
CA LEU A 69 17.98 11.68 6.81
C LEU A 69 18.17 13.16 7.13
N ASP A 70 17.29 14.03 6.63
CA ASP A 70 17.28 15.46 6.89
C ASP A 70 17.06 15.77 8.39
N ASP A 71 16.12 15.06 9.02
CA ASP A 71 15.84 15.21 10.46
C ASP A 71 16.94 14.70 11.37
N SER A 72 17.77 13.77 10.90
CA SER A 72 18.81 13.14 11.74
C SER A 72 20.09 13.93 11.80
N ARG A 73 20.29 14.97 10.96
CA ARG A 73 21.59 15.65 10.84
C ARG A 73 21.49 17.09 10.28
N ASP A 74 22.41 17.94 10.72
CA ASP A 74 22.73 19.28 10.19
C ASP A 74 23.35 19.20 8.78
N PHE A 75 22.64 18.73 7.74
CA PHE A 75 23.21 18.58 6.41
C PHE A 75 22.71 19.60 5.40
N GLY A 76 23.66 20.06 4.56
CA GLY A 76 23.36 20.80 3.34
C GLY A 76 22.55 19.96 2.34
N VAL A 77 21.99 20.63 1.36
CA VAL A 77 20.89 20.31 0.43
C VAL A 77 20.82 18.89 -0.19
N PHE A 78 21.85 18.05 -0.10
CA PHE A 78 21.79 16.66 -0.61
C PHE A 78 22.56 15.69 0.30
N PRO A 79 21.89 14.60 0.77
CA PRO A 79 22.57 13.55 1.48
C PRO A 79 23.59 12.84 0.56
N SER A 80 24.82 12.64 1.04
CA SER A 80 25.80 11.84 0.32
C SER A 80 25.40 10.36 0.28
N LEU A 81 25.96 9.58 -0.63
CA LEU A 81 25.74 8.13 -0.70
C LEU A 81 26.03 7.43 0.64
N PHE A 82 27.00 7.93 1.40
CA PHE A 82 27.33 7.44 2.73
C PHE A 82 26.16 7.55 3.70
N HIS A 83 25.42 8.65 3.70
CA HIS A 83 24.27 8.86 4.57
C HIS A 83 23.10 7.93 4.22
N ILE A 84 22.92 7.64 2.93
CA ILE A 84 21.94 6.67 2.46
C ILE A 84 22.30 5.26 3.00
N LEU A 85 23.59 4.88 2.98
CA LEU A 85 24.05 3.62 3.52
C LEU A 85 23.87 3.53 5.05
N GLU A 86 24.10 4.61 5.78
CA GLU A 86 23.86 4.66 7.23
C GLU A 86 22.36 4.51 7.58
N ALA A 87 21.45 4.95 6.70
CA ALA A 87 20.02 4.72 6.90
C ALA A 87 19.68 3.23 6.94
N PHE A 88 20.44 2.36 6.25
CA PHE A 88 20.24 0.90 6.31
C PHE A 88 20.55 0.31 7.69
N ASP A 89 21.39 0.94 8.49
CA ASP A 89 21.72 0.48 9.84
C ASP A 89 20.57 0.75 10.83
N THR A 90 19.61 1.58 10.44
CA THR A 90 18.41 1.83 11.24
C THR A 90 17.24 0.95 10.80
N THR A 91 16.41 0.52 11.76
CA THR A 91 15.19 -0.24 11.41
C THR A 91 14.23 0.58 10.55
N ALA A 92 14.07 1.87 10.82
CA ALA A 92 13.18 2.74 10.04
C ALA A 92 13.66 2.86 8.60
N GLY A 93 14.93 3.20 8.39
CA GLY A 93 15.51 3.33 7.06
C GLY A 93 15.50 2.01 6.28
N SER A 94 15.93 0.89 6.90
CA SER A 94 15.89 -0.42 6.23
C SER A 94 14.46 -0.81 5.79
N MET A 95 13.43 -0.50 6.60
CA MET A 95 12.03 -0.76 6.21
C MET A 95 11.53 0.17 5.09
N HIS A 96 12.06 1.38 4.97
CA HIS A 96 11.75 2.25 3.82
C HIS A 96 12.30 1.65 2.51
N PHE A 97 13.50 1.08 2.52
CA PHE A 97 14.04 0.37 1.36
C PHE A 97 13.25 -0.90 1.03
N VAL A 98 12.87 -1.68 2.03
CA VAL A 98 11.98 -2.85 1.83
C VAL A 98 10.68 -2.42 1.15
N ARG A 99 10.05 -1.33 1.58
CA ARG A 99 8.85 -0.77 0.94
C ARG A 99 9.11 -0.32 -0.49
N PHE A 100 10.21 0.36 -0.73
CA PHE A 100 10.58 0.80 -2.07
C PHE A 100 10.68 -0.38 -3.04
N PHE A 101 11.43 -1.43 -2.68
CA PHE A 101 11.58 -2.60 -3.53
C PHE A 101 10.26 -3.37 -3.70
N ALA A 102 9.48 -3.52 -2.64
CA ALA A 102 8.16 -4.14 -2.73
C ALA A 102 7.23 -3.35 -3.66
N ALA A 103 7.19 -2.02 -3.54
CA ALA A 103 6.41 -1.16 -4.42
C ALA A 103 6.90 -1.20 -5.88
N ALA A 104 8.20 -1.26 -6.11
CA ALA A 104 8.78 -1.40 -7.46
C ALA A 104 8.37 -2.73 -8.11
N VAL A 105 8.32 -3.83 -7.35
CA VAL A 105 7.80 -5.12 -7.83
C VAL A 105 6.31 -5.02 -8.18
N LEU A 106 5.51 -4.37 -7.33
CA LEU A 106 4.08 -4.12 -7.60
C LEU A 106 3.89 -3.28 -8.86
N LEU A 107 4.60 -2.16 -8.99
CA LEU A 107 4.53 -1.30 -10.18
C LEU A 107 4.92 -2.05 -11.45
N THR A 108 6.00 -2.85 -11.39
CA THR A 108 6.42 -3.69 -12.51
C THR A 108 5.35 -4.73 -12.86
N GLY A 109 4.70 -5.33 -11.86
CA GLY A 109 3.57 -6.24 -12.05
C GLY A 109 2.41 -5.57 -12.77
N VAL A 110 2.02 -4.36 -12.37
CA VAL A 110 0.95 -3.57 -13.01
C VAL A 110 1.30 -3.23 -14.47
N ILE A 111 2.55 -2.82 -14.73
CA ILE A 111 3.03 -2.52 -16.09
C ILE A 111 2.91 -3.77 -16.97
N ARG A 112 3.40 -4.92 -16.50
CA ARG A 112 3.36 -6.20 -17.24
C ARG A 112 1.93 -6.70 -17.43
N ALA A 113 1.08 -6.58 -16.43
CA ALA A 113 -0.34 -6.95 -16.52
C ALA A 113 -1.05 -6.23 -17.68
N GLY A 114 -0.70 -4.99 -17.95
CA GLY A 114 -1.24 -4.24 -19.09
C GLY A 114 -0.69 -4.65 -20.46
N GLN A 115 0.31 -5.50 -20.52
CA GLN A 115 0.92 -5.98 -21.76
C GLN A 115 0.52 -7.44 -22.10
N THR A 116 -0.17 -8.11 -21.19
CA THR A 116 -0.57 -9.51 -21.35
C THR A 116 -2.06 -9.63 -21.61
N THR A 117 -2.45 -10.57 -22.45
CA THR A 117 -3.86 -10.97 -22.68
C THR A 117 -4.37 -11.98 -21.65
N SER A 118 -3.62 -12.22 -20.58
CA SER A 118 -3.98 -13.17 -19.53
C SER A 118 -5.21 -12.71 -18.74
N LYS A 119 -6.09 -13.64 -18.42
CA LYS A 119 -7.30 -13.37 -17.63
C LYS A 119 -7.02 -13.10 -16.15
N THR A 120 -5.86 -13.54 -15.64
CA THR A 120 -5.43 -13.31 -14.26
C THR A 120 -4.26 -12.35 -14.24
N LEU A 121 -4.52 -11.11 -13.85
CA LEU A 121 -3.54 -10.04 -13.81
C LEU A 121 -2.79 -9.99 -12.46
N VAL A 122 -3.30 -10.68 -11.45
CA VAL A 122 -2.65 -10.83 -10.14
C VAL A 122 -1.63 -11.96 -10.20
N SER A 123 -0.36 -11.63 -10.10
CA SER A 123 0.73 -12.61 -10.07
C SER A 123 1.22 -12.89 -8.64
N PRO A 124 1.76 -14.09 -8.36
CA PRO A 124 2.33 -14.41 -7.05
C PRO A 124 3.35 -13.38 -6.53
N PRO A 125 4.28 -12.84 -7.37
CA PRO A 125 5.19 -11.78 -6.94
C PRO A 125 4.47 -10.52 -6.44
N MET A 126 3.33 -10.15 -7.03
CA MET A 126 2.55 -8.99 -6.56
C MET A 126 1.94 -9.22 -5.19
N LEU A 127 1.44 -10.44 -4.92
CA LEU A 127 0.90 -10.80 -3.60
C LEU A 127 1.99 -10.79 -2.53
N VAL A 128 3.15 -11.39 -2.83
CA VAL A 128 4.32 -11.37 -1.94
C VAL A 128 4.77 -9.94 -1.67
N ALA A 129 4.89 -9.12 -2.70
CA ALA A 129 5.28 -7.72 -2.57
C ALA A 129 4.28 -6.92 -1.72
N THR A 130 2.97 -7.14 -1.92
CA THR A 130 1.93 -6.50 -1.09
C THR A 130 2.08 -6.91 0.38
N GLY A 131 2.23 -8.20 0.67
CA GLY A 131 2.45 -8.70 2.02
C GLY A 131 3.73 -8.12 2.65
N THR A 132 4.83 -8.08 1.90
CA THR A 132 6.10 -7.48 2.34
C THR A 132 5.95 -6.00 2.66
N TYR A 133 5.22 -5.25 1.82
CA TYR A 133 4.94 -3.84 2.06
C TYR A 133 4.14 -3.64 3.35
N LEU A 134 3.06 -4.42 3.57
CA LEU A 134 2.24 -4.37 4.78
C LEU A 134 3.05 -4.69 6.04
N VAL A 135 3.84 -5.75 6.01
CA VAL A 135 4.72 -6.12 7.13
C VAL A 135 5.70 -4.99 7.43
N SER A 136 6.30 -4.37 6.42
CA SER A 136 7.24 -3.27 6.62
C SER A 136 6.59 -2.03 7.23
N LEU A 137 5.30 -1.78 6.96
CA LEU A 137 4.54 -0.70 7.61
C LEU A 137 4.35 -0.99 9.09
N ALA A 138 3.91 -2.19 9.44
CA ALA A 138 3.70 -2.60 10.82
C ALA A 138 5.00 -2.53 11.65
N TYR A 139 6.14 -2.87 11.05
CA TYR A 139 7.45 -2.80 11.71
C TYR A 139 7.92 -1.38 12.02
N THR A 140 7.39 -0.36 11.36
CA THR A 140 7.70 1.06 11.64
C THR A 140 6.57 1.78 12.37
N GLY A 141 5.46 1.09 12.61
CA GLY A 141 4.30 1.59 13.34
C GLY A 141 4.42 1.48 14.86
N HIS A 142 3.38 1.95 15.54
CA HIS A 142 3.29 1.89 17.01
C HIS A 142 3.22 0.47 17.57
N SER A 143 2.79 -0.50 16.78
CA SER A 143 2.67 -1.91 17.14
C SER A 143 3.99 -2.52 17.58
N ARG A 144 5.13 -2.01 17.09
CA ARG A 144 6.45 -2.45 17.52
C ARG A 144 6.84 -1.95 18.92
N SER A 145 6.37 -0.79 19.32
CA SER A 145 6.63 -0.18 20.64
C SER A 145 5.68 -0.66 21.72
N MET A 146 4.71 -1.52 21.39
CA MET A 146 3.82 -2.14 22.37
C MET A 146 4.56 -3.14 23.27
N LYS A 147 3.97 -3.41 24.45
CA LYS A 147 4.48 -4.40 25.42
C LYS A 147 4.67 -5.80 24.81
N TRP A 148 3.90 -6.15 23.78
CA TRP A 148 3.91 -7.45 23.09
C TRP A 148 4.04 -7.27 21.56
N PRO A 149 5.24 -6.93 21.03
CA PRO A 149 5.42 -6.69 19.60
C PRO A 149 5.09 -7.90 18.72
N VAL A 150 5.28 -9.11 19.26
CA VAL A 150 4.97 -10.37 18.57
C VAL A 150 3.50 -10.52 18.24
N LEU A 151 2.60 -9.91 19.01
CA LEU A 151 1.17 -9.86 18.74
C LEU A 151 0.76 -8.58 18.01
N GLY A 152 1.38 -7.45 18.36
CA GLY A 152 1.05 -6.15 17.79
C GLY A 152 1.35 -6.05 16.29
N VAL A 153 2.51 -6.56 15.84
CA VAL A 153 2.88 -6.49 14.42
C VAL A 153 1.93 -7.31 13.53
N PRO A 154 1.64 -8.59 13.81
CA PRO A 154 0.64 -9.35 13.04
C PRO A 154 -0.76 -8.71 13.07
N ALA A 155 -1.19 -8.20 14.21
CA ALA A 155 -2.48 -7.52 14.35
C ALA A 155 -2.55 -6.29 13.42
N ASP A 156 -1.53 -5.46 13.40
CA ASP A 156 -1.45 -4.26 12.53
C ASP A 156 -1.41 -4.63 11.04
N VAL A 157 -0.71 -5.71 10.67
CA VAL A 157 -0.74 -6.25 9.30
C VAL A 157 -2.14 -6.69 8.91
N VAL A 158 -2.83 -7.45 9.78
CA VAL A 158 -4.22 -7.89 9.55
C VAL A 158 -5.16 -6.70 9.44
N HIS A 159 -5.03 -5.73 10.35
CA HIS A 159 -5.84 -4.51 10.35
C HIS A 159 -5.70 -3.73 9.04
N THR A 160 -4.47 -3.48 8.61
CA THR A 160 -4.18 -2.72 7.38
C THR A 160 -4.63 -3.49 6.13
N ALA A 161 -4.41 -4.81 6.08
CA ALA A 161 -4.89 -5.65 4.99
C ALA A 161 -6.43 -5.67 4.91
N ALA A 162 -7.10 -5.84 6.05
CA ALA A 162 -8.56 -5.82 6.14
C ALA A 162 -9.13 -4.45 5.73
N THR A 163 -8.49 -3.36 6.13
CA THR A 163 -8.85 -1.99 5.69
C THR A 163 -8.71 -1.84 4.17
N ALA A 164 -7.65 -2.38 3.57
CA ALA A 164 -7.46 -2.35 2.12
C ALA A 164 -8.54 -3.14 1.38
N VAL A 165 -8.94 -4.30 1.90
CA VAL A 165 -10.04 -5.10 1.35
C VAL A 165 -11.38 -4.38 1.49
N TRP A 166 -11.69 -3.84 2.68
CA TRP A 166 -12.97 -3.20 2.94
C TRP A 166 -13.08 -1.83 2.27
N LEU A 167 -12.24 -0.87 2.66
CA LEU A 167 -12.33 0.50 2.17
C LEU A 167 -11.79 0.63 0.73
N GLY A 168 -10.63 0.06 0.47
CA GLY A 168 -10.04 0.04 -0.88
C GLY A 168 -10.93 -0.74 -1.85
N GLY A 169 -11.41 -1.91 -1.45
CA GLY A 169 -12.37 -2.71 -2.21
C GLY A 169 -13.67 -1.96 -2.48
N LEU A 170 -14.23 -1.22 -1.50
CA LEU A 170 -15.43 -0.41 -1.68
C LEU A 170 -15.23 0.69 -2.74
N ILE A 171 -14.12 1.42 -2.65
CA ILE A 171 -13.77 2.46 -3.63
C ILE A 171 -13.69 1.84 -5.03
N VAL A 172 -12.95 0.75 -5.16
CA VAL A 172 -12.79 0.05 -6.45
C VAL A 172 -14.13 -0.48 -6.96
N PHE A 173 -14.91 -1.10 -6.09
CA PHE A 173 -16.21 -1.65 -6.45
C PHE A 173 -17.15 -0.57 -7.01
N VAL A 174 -17.26 0.56 -6.31
CA VAL A 174 -18.16 1.65 -6.71
C VAL A 174 -17.70 2.35 -7.99
N PHE A 175 -16.41 2.64 -8.13
CA PHE A 175 -15.92 3.49 -9.21
C PHE A 175 -15.46 2.72 -10.46
N PHE A 176 -15.13 1.43 -10.33
CA PHE A 176 -14.58 0.64 -11.44
C PHE A 176 -15.38 -0.60 -11.78
N VAL A 177 -16.05 -1.26 -10.80
CA VAL A 177 -16.81 -2.49 -11.05
C VAL A 177 -18.24 -2.16 -11.44
N LEU A 178 -18.97 -1.47 -10.57
CA LEU A 178 -20.38 -1.20 -10.78
C LEU A 178 -20.72 -0.56 -12.14
N PRO A 179 -19.94 0.42 -12.65
CA PRO A 179 -20.23 1.04 -13.94
C PRO A 179 -20.10 0.08 -15.14
N THR A 180 -19.44 -1.08 -14.96
CA THR A 180 -19.21 -2.06 -16.04
C THR A 180 -20.16 -3.24 -16.00
N LEU A 181 -20.93 -3.39 -14.92
CA LEU A 181 -21.81 -4.54 -14.71
C LEU A 181 -23.23 -4.30 -15.27
N GLN A 182 -23.79 -5.36 -15.81
CA GLN A 182 -25.23 -5.40 -16.11
C GLN A 182 -26.05 -5.57 -14.80
N PRO A 183 -27.32 -5.14 -14.74
CA PRO A 183 -28.13 -5.22 -13.52
C PRO A 183 -28.19 -6.63 -12.89
N SER A 184 -28.26 -7.67 -13.72
CA SER A 184 -28.28 -9.06 -13.26
C SER A 184 -26.96 -9.53 -12.61
N GLN A 185 -25.82 -8.97 -13.05
CA GLN A 185 -24.50 -9.29 -12.52
C GLN A 185 -24.21 -8.50 -11.23
N SER A 186 -24.82 -7.33 -11.06
CA SER A 186 -24.60 -6.44 -9.93
C SER A 186 -24.99 -7.11 -8.61
N ILE A 187 -26.08 -7.86 -8.56
CA ILE A 187 -26.57 -8.54 -7.34
C ILE A 187 -25.52 -9.54 -6.82
N GLU A 188 -24.97 -10.37 -7.70
CA GLU A 188 -23.95 -11.33 -7.31
C GLU A 188 -22.64 -10.66 -6.88
N ALA A 189 -22.23 -9.61 -7.60
CA ALA A 189 -21.05 -8.83 -7.24
C ALA A 189 -21.22 -8.14 -5.88
N PHE A 190 -22.39 -7.57 -5.59
CA PHE A 190 -22.72 -7.01 -4.27
C PHE A 190 -22.69 -8.07 -3.17
N ARG A 191 -23.23 -9.26 -3.43
CA ARG A 191 -23.21 -10.36 -2.47
C ARG A 191 -21.78 -10.79 -2.13
N ARG A 192 -20.92 -10.96 -3.15
CA ARG A 192 -19.51 -11.35 -2.97
C ARG A 192 -18.75 -10.27 -2.19
N PHE A 193 -18.91 -9.00 -2.59
CA PHE A 193 -18.26 -7.90 -1.89
C PHE A 193 -18.76 -7.78 -0.45
N GLY A 194 -20.08 -7.85 -0.21
CA GLY A 194 -20.66 -7.76 1.13
C GLY A 194 -20.15 -8.85 2.07
N THR A 195 -20.03 -10.09 1.57
CA THR A 195 -19.45 -11.20 2.35
C THR A 195 -17.99 -10.90 2.74
N ALA A 196 -17.17 -10.49 1.77
CA ALA A 196 -15.75 -10.16 2.03
C ALA A 196 -15.59 -8.96 2.97
N ALA A 197 -16.41 -7.92 2.78
CA ALA A 197 -16.44 -6.73 3.65
C ALA A 197 -16.79 -7.09 5.10
N THR A 198 -17.73 -8.00 5.31
CA THR A 198 -18.10 -8.49 6.65
C THR A 198 -16.92 -9.18 7.34
N TYR A 199 -16.22 -10.08 6.64
CA TYR A 199 -15.02 -10.73 7.20
C TYR A 199 -13.88 -9.72 7.45
N ALA A 200 -13.69 -8.76 6.54
CA ALA A 200 -12.69 -7.70 6.73
C ALA A 200 -12.98 -6.84 7.96
N VAL A 201 -14.24 -6.41 8.14
CA VAL A 201 -14.65 -5.65 9.33
C VAL A 201 -14.47 -6.48 10.61
N ALA A 202 -14.86 -7.76 10.60
CA ALA A 202 -14.63 -8.64 11.74
C ALA A 202 -13.13 -8.77 12.06
N ALA A 203 -12.28 -8.92 11.06
CA ALA A 203 -10.82 -8.96 11.23
C ALA A 203 -10.27 -7.66 11.80
N MET A 204 -10.76 -6.48 11.36
CA MET A 204 -10.37 -5.18 11.93
C MET A 204 -10.76 -5.01 13.39
N VAL A 205 -11.89 -5.59 13.81
CA VAL A 205 -12.37 -5.46 15.21
C VAL A 205 -11.56 -6.32 16.16
N VAL A 206 -11.01 -7.45 15.69
CA VAL A 206 -10.23 -8.37 16.53
C VAL A 206 -8.72 -8.14 16.44
N SER A 207 -8.24 -7.33 15.51
CA SER A 207 -6.81 -6.96 15.37
C SER A 207 -6.50 -5.69 16.16
#